data_fc5defd156c341042cb585d7194050c0
#
_entry.id   fc5defd156c341042cb585d7194050c0
#
_cell.length_a   1.000
_cell.length_b   1.000
_cell.length_c   1.000
_cell.angle_alpha   90.00
_cell.angle_beta   90.00
_cell.angle_gamma   90.00
#
_symmetry.space_group_name_H-M   'P 1'
#
loop_
_entity.id
_entity.type
_entity.pdbx_description
1 polymer ?
#
loop_
_entity_poly.entity_id
_entity_poly.type
_entity_poly.pdbx_seq_one_letter_code
_entity_poly.pdbx_strand_id
1 'polypeptide(L)'
;MLNIRPASPEDVPLLLSLICGLATYEKKPDKAVATEADLLRDGFGPQQKFRVLIAEWDGKPAGYASFFYFYSTFQGRPALFLEDLFVLDNLRGHGIGKALLVAVAKLAVEEKCFGLRWEVLDWNRPAIKFYEKLGADFMHERKIVAFDEAGLRRIAQGKD
;
A
#
# COMPACT_ATOMS: atom_id res chain seq x y z
N MET A 1 16.99 16.41 2.69
CA MET A 1 16.99 15.36 3.77
C MET A 1 15.70 14.57 3.69
N LEU A 2 15.77 13.24 3.84
CA LEU A 2 14.58 12.37 3.82
C LEU A 2 13.88 12.41 5.19
N ASN A 3 12.56 12.64 5.17
CA ASN A 3 11.67 12.54 6.32
C ASN A 3 10.52 11.58 5.99
N ILE A 4 10.12 10.72 6.95
CA ILE A 4 8.95 9.84 6.84
C ILE A 4 8.06 10.11 8.03
N ARG A 5 6.81 10.44 7.76
CA ARG A 5 5.81 10.75 8.78
C ARG A 5 4.46 10.09 8.50
N PRO A 6 3.65 9.87 9.52
CA PRO A 6 2.24 9.56 9.32
C PRO A 6 1.56 10.66 8.50
N ALA A 7 0.63 10.26 7.63
CA ALA A 7 -0.26 11.22 6.98
C ALA A 7 -1.29 11.77 7.97
N SER A 8 -1.75 12.97 7.69
CA SER A 8 -2.85 13.64 8.40
C SER A 8 -4.03 13.89 7.45
N PRO A 9 -5.23 14.28 7.95
CA PRO A 9 -6.36 14.62 7.10
C PRO A 9 -6.05 15.69 6.05
N GLU A 10 -5.15 16.62 6.37
CA GLU A 10 -4.72 17.71 5.47
C GLU A 10 -3.90 17.21 4.28
N ASP A 11 -3.34 16.00 4.38
CA ASP A 11 -2.58 15.36 3.29
C ASP A 11 -3.49 14.67 2.25
N VAL A 12 -4.81 14.63 2.43
CA VAL A 12 -5.72 13.90 1.55
C VAL A 12 -5.61 14.32 0.08
N PRO A 13 -5.55 15.63 -0.28
CA PRO A 13 -5.36 16.03 -1.69
C PRO A 13 -4.02 15.54 -2.24
N LEU A 14 -2.95 15.62 -1.46
CA LEU A 14 -1.63 15.10 -1.83
C LEU A 14 -1.68 13.58 -2.03
N LEU A 15 -2.28 12.86 -1.09
CA LEU A 15 -2.41 11.40 -1.14
C LEU A 15 -3.14 10.97 -2.42
N LEU A 16 -4.27 11.62 -2.75
CA LEU A 16 -5.01 11.34 -3.97
C LEU A 16 -4.14 11.54 -5.22
N SER A 17 -3.36 12.62 -5.26
CA SER A 17 -2.41 12.87 -6.35
C SER A 17 -1.35 11.76 -6.49
N LEU A 18 -0.80 11.28 -5.37
CA LEU A 18 0.18 10.20 -5.36
C LEU A 18 -0.43 8.85 -5.78
N ILE A 19 -1.68 8.57 -5.38
CA ILE A 19 -2.44 7.39 -5.82
C ILE A 19 -2.66 7.42 -7.34
N CYS A 20 -3.05 8.55 -7.90
CA CYS A 20 -3.17 8.72 -9.35
C CYS A 20 -1.82 8.53 -10.06
N GLY A 21 -0.72 8.99 -9.46
CA GLY A 21 0.63 8.75 -9.95
C GLY A 21 1.00 7.27 -9.99
N LEU A 22 0.68 6.52 -8.94
CA LEU A 22 0.86 5.06 -8.91
C LEU A 22 0.01 4.37 -9.97
N ALA A 23 -1.27 4.71 -10.10
CA ALA A 23 -2.17 4.13 -11.09
C ALA A 23 -1.66 4.36 -12.53
N THR A 24 -1.10 5.54 -12.79
CA THR A 24 -0.44 5.87 -14.06
C THR A 24 0.79 5.00 -14.29
N TYR A 25 1.64 4.85 -13.28
CA TYR A 25 2.81 3.97 -13.35
C TYR A 25 2.41 2.52 -13.62
N GLU A 26 1.35 2.03 -13.00
CA GLU A 26 0.80 0.68 -13.20
C GLU A 26 -0.01 0.53 -14.50
N LYS A 27 -0.07 1.55 -15.35
CA LYS A 27 -0.81 1.55 -16.63
C LYS A 27 -2.32 1.34 -16.46
N LYS A 28 -2.87 1.78 -15.33
CA LYS A 28 -4.28 1.64 -14.95
C LYS A 28 -4.86 2.95 -14.42
N PRO A 29 -4.67 4.11 -15.10
CA PRO A 29 -5.12 5.40 -14.57
C PRO A 29 -6.63 5.43 -14.32
N ASP A 30 -7.43 4.74 -15.15
CA ASP A 30 -8.90 4.68 -15.03
C ASP A 30 -9.38 3.86 -13.82
N LYS A 31 -8.50 3.17 -13.12
CA LYS A 31 -8.85 2.42 -11.91
C LYS A 31 -8.76 3.26 -10.63
N ALA A 32 -8.06 4.38 -10.66
CA ALA A 32 -7.98 5.32 -9.54
C ALA A 32 -9.25 6.19 -9.48
N VAL A 33 -10.33 5.64 -8.95
CA VAL A 33 -11.65 6.29 -8.88
C VAL A 33 -12.00 6.80 -7.47
N ALA A 34 -11.11 6.59 -6.49
CA ALA A 34 -11.29 7.09 -5.14
C ALA A 34 -11.36 8.62 -5.12
N THR A 35 -12.17 9.15 -4.23
CA THR A 35 -12.31 10.59 -4.01
C THR A 35 -11.63 11.01 -2.71
N GLU A 36 -11.38 12.32 -2.55
CA GLU A 36 -10.89 12.86 -1.27
C GLU A 36 -11.84 12.52 -0.11
N ALA A 37 -13.16 12.52 -0.34
CA ALA A 37 -14.16 12.16 0.66
C ALA A 37 -14.02 10.69 1.10
N ASP A 38 -13.74 9.78 0.16
CA ASP A 38 -13.50 8.36 0.47
C ASP A 38 -12.24 8.20 1.33
N LEU A 39 -11.13 8.84 0.92
CA LEU A 39 -9.87 8.77 1.63
C LEU A 39 -9.99 9.38 3.04
N LEU A 40 -10.69 10.49 3.17
CA LEU A 40 -10.91 11.14 4.48
C LEU A 40 -11.74 10.24 5.41
N ARG A 41 -12.84 9.68 4.90
CA ARG A 41 -13.72 8.77 5.66
C ARG A 41 -13.00 7.53 6.14
N ASP A 42 -12.27 6.85 5.22
CA ASP A 42 -11.73 5.53 5.48
C ASP A 42 -10.27 5.55 5.99
N GLY A 43 -9.53 6.60 5.71
CA GLY A 43 -8.15 6.77 6.19
C GLY A 43 -8.04 7.55 7.51
N PHE A 44 -9.00 8.43 7.80
CA PHE A 44 -8.90 9.36 8.94
C PHE A 44 -10.17 9.47 9.77
N GLY A 45 -11.24 8.78 9.38
CA GLY A 45 -12.49 8.73 10.12
C GLY A 45 -12.45 7.80 11.35
N PRO A 46 -13.54 7.72 12.10
CA PRO A 46 -13.62 6.94 13.35
C PRO A 46 -13.47 5.42 13.14
N GLN A 47 -13.69 4.94 11.93
CA GLN A 47 -13.50 3.54 11.53
C GLN A 47 -12.41 3.46 10.46
N GLN A 48 -11.18 3.75 10.87
CA GLN A 48 -10.04 3.72 9.97
C GLN A 48 -9.84 2.35 9.32
N LYS A 49 -9.80 2.30 7.99
CA LYS A 49 -9.61 1.08 7.19
C LYS A 49 -8.17 0.86 6.78
N PHE A 50 -7.42 1.95 6.60
CA PHE A 50 -6.01 1.92 6.20
C PHE A 50 -5.24 3.07 6.84
N ARG A 51 -3.93 2.94 6.84
CA ARG A 51 -2.98 3.93 7.35
C ARG A 51 -2.01 4.31 6.25
N VAL A 52 -1.44 5.50 6.33
CA VAL A 52 -0.53 6.03 5.32
C VAL A 52 0.68 6.67 5.98
N LEU A 53 1.85 6.39 5.40
CA LEU A 53 3.08 7.15 5.63
C LEU A 53 3.39 7.97 4.38
N ILE A 54 3.77 9.24 4.59
CA ILE A 54 4.26 10.14 3.55
C ILE A 54 5.77 10.24 3.66
N ALA A 55 6.46 10.12 2.54
CA ALA A 55 7.87 10.46 2.42
C ALA A 55 8.02 11.87 1.86
N GLU A 56 8.89 12.64 2.48
CA GLU A 56 9.29 13.98 2.05
C GLU A 56 10.79 13.99 1.77
N TRP A 57 11.20 14.61 0.68
CA TRP A 57 12.58 14.83 0.31
C TRP A 57 12.85 16.33 0.21
N ASP A 58 13.74 16.82 1.07
CA ASP A 58 14.03 18.25 1.19
C ASP A 58 12.76 19.11 1.39
N GLY A 59 11.86 18.62 2.26
CA GLY A 59 10.61 19.29 2.60
C GLY A 59 9.52 19.24 1.53
N LYS A 60 9.71 18.45 0.46
CA LYS A 60 8.72 18.26 -0.60
C LYS A 60 8.22 16.82 -0.64
N PRO A 61 6.94 16.60 -0.98
CA PRO A 61 6.41 15.25 -1.13
C PRO A 61 7.23 14.43 -2.11
N ALA A 62 7.53 13.18 -1.75
CA ALA A 62 8.38 12.30 -2.54
C ALA A 62 7.75 10.94 -2.83
N GLY A 63 6.80 10.52 -2.01
CA GLY A 63 6.13 9.23 -2.14
C GLY A 63 5.28 8.88 -0.93
N TYR A 64 4.69 7.70 -0.95
CA TYR A 64 3.86 7.21 0.16
C TYR A 64 3.90 5.69 0.26
N ALA A 65 3.46 5.20 1.41
CA ALA A 65 3.10 3.81 1.65
C ALA A 65 1.73 3.76 2.30
N SER A 66 0.79 2.97 1.76
CA SER A 66 -0.48 2.68 2.39
C SER A 66 -0.54 1.23 2.84
N PHE A 67 -1.13 0.97 3.99
CA PHE A 67 -1.16 -0.37 4.59
C PHE A 67 -2.33 -0.51 5.55
N PHE A 68 -2.72 -1.78 5.78
CA PHE A 68 -3.80 -2.12 6.69
C PHE A 68 -3.51 -3.45 7.39
N TYR A 69 -4.30 -3.76 8.43
CA TYR A 69 -4.19 -5.04 9.11
C TYR A 69 -4.99 -6.12 8.41
N PHE A 70 -4.40 -7.31 8.33
CA PHE A 70 -5.15 -8.55 8.22
C PHE A 70 -4.82 -9.45 9.41
N TYR A 71 -5.68 -10.42 9.69
CA TYR A 71 -5.52 -11.29 10.85
C TYR A 71 -5.33 -12.73 10.42
N SER A 72 -4.37 -13.42 11.03
CA SER A 72 -4.20 -14.86 10.86
C SER A 72 -4.77 -15.61 12.07
N THR A 73 -5.84 -16.36 11.86
CA THR A 73 -6.38 -17.24 12.89
C THR A 73 -5.41 -18.35 13.27
N PHE A 74 -4.54 -18.77 12.36
CA PHE A 74 -3.51 -19.77 12.62
C PHE A 74 -2.40 -19.23 13.53
N GLN A 75 -2.00 -17.98 13.35
CA GLN A 75 -0.98 -17.32 14.15
C GLN A 75 -1.54 -16.67 15.42
N GLY A 76 -2.86 -16.47 15.50
CA GLY A 76 -3.51 -15.76 16.60
C GLY A 76 -3.05 -14.29 16.72
N ARG A 77 -2.56 -13.69 15.63
CA ARG A 77 -1.96 -12.35 15.60
C ARG A 77 -2.27 -11.61 14.30
N PRO A 78 -2.24 -10.27 14.33
CA PRO A 78 -2.33 -9.47 13.11
C PRO A 78 -1.03 -9.54 12.29
N ALA A 79 -1.15 -9.17 11.03
CA ALA A 79 -0.05 -8.79 10.15
C ALA A 79 -0.43 -7.52 9.39
N LEU A 80 0.55 -6.84 8.83
CA LEU A 80 0.30 -5.72 7.94
C LEU A 80 0.29 -6.20 6.48
N PHE A 81 -0.63 -5.64 5.71
CA PHE A 81 -0.65 -5.71 4.27
C PHE A 81 -0.31 -4.33 3.71
N LEU A 82 0.79 -4.25 2.96
CA LEU A 82 1.19 -3.06 2.26
C LEU A 82 0.46 -3.03 0.92
N GLU A 83 -0.53 -2.14 0.82
CA GLU A 83 -1.34 -1.97 -0.40
C GLU A 83 -0.55 -1.26 -1.48
N ASP A 84 0.02 -0.10 -1.12
CA ASP A 84 0.79 0.73 -2.05
C ASP A 84 2.17 1.06 -1.50
N LEU A 85 3.15 1.09 -2.39
CA LEU A 85 4.47 1.67 -2.18
C LEU A 85 4.87 2.44 -3.44
N PHE A 86 4.85 3.76 -3.36
CA PHE A 86 5.10 4.62 -4.51
C PHE A 86 6.10 5.72 -4.19
N VAL A 87 7.01 5.96 -5.13
CA VAL A 87 7.96 7.08 -5.11
C VAL A 87 7.89 7.78 -6.46
N LEU A 88 7.83 9.09 -6.43
CA LEU A 88 7.84 9.93 -7.62
C LEU A 88 9.02 9.59 -8.52
N ASP A 89 8.80 9.50 -9.83
CA ASP A 89 9.76 8.99 -10.82
C ASP A 89 11.12 9.67 -10.75
N ASN A 90 11.11 11.00 -10.64
CA ASN A 90 12.32 11.83 -10.57
C ASN A 90 13.08 11.69 -9.24
N LEU A 91 12.52 11.03 -8.24
CA LEU A 91 13.12 10.80 -6.92
C LEU A 91 13.43 9.32 -6.66
N ARG A 92 13.23 8.44 -7.65
CA ARG A 92 13.63 7.03 -7.54
C ARG A 92 15.16 6.89 -7.50
N GLY A 93 15.63 5.80 -6.93
CA GLY A 93 17.07 5.56 -6.78
C GLY A 93 17.72 6.22 -5.55
N HIS A 94 16.99 7.09 -4.83
CA HIS A 94 17.49 7.78 -3.61
C HIS A 94 17.20 7.03 -2.29
N GLY A 95 16.76 5.76 -2.36
CA GLY A 95 16.49 4.95 -1.17
C GLY A 95 15.14 5.22 -0.49
N ILE A 96 14.31 6.10 -1.03
CA ILE A 96 13.03 6.53 -0.42
C ILE A 96 12.07 5.35 -0.27
N GLY A 97 11.91 4.52 -1.30
CA GLY A 97 11.04 3.33 -1.23
C GLY A 97 11.50 2.33 -0.16
N LYS A 98 12.82 2.14 -0.01
CA LYS A 98 13.38 1.32 1.08
C LYS A 98 13.06 1.92 2.45
N ALA A 99 13.20 3.22 2.60
CA ALA A 99 12.93 3.89 3.87
C ALA A 99 11.44 3.81 4.26
N LEU A 100 10.52 3.97 3.30
CA LEU A 100 9.08 3.76 3.51
C LEU A 100 8.80 2.32 3.97
N LEU A 101 9.34 1.31 3.25
CA LEU A 101 9.14 -0.10 3.62
C LEU A 101 9.71 -0.40 5.00
N VAL A 102 10.88 0.12 5.33
CA VAL A 102 11.49 -0.01 6.68
C VAL A 102 10.61 0.63 7.75
N ALA A 103 10.01 1.78 7.48
CA ALA A 103 9.11 2.44 8.43
C ALA A 103 7.85 1.59 8.69
N VAL A 104 7.25 1.01 7.65
CA VAL A 104 6.11 0.08 7.80
C VAL A 104 6.53 -1.18 8.56
N ALA A 105 7.71 -1.75 8.26
CA ALA A 105 8.23 -2.93 8.96
C ALA A 105 8.48 -2.65 10.46
N LYS A 106 8.98 -1.46 10.82
CA LYS A 106 9.15 -1.05 12.22
C LYS A 106 7.80 -1.02 12.95
N LEU A 107 6.79 -0.42 12.34
CA LEU A 107 5.43 -0.43 12.90
C LEU A 107 4.92 -1.86 13.10
N ALA A 108 5.11 -2.75 12.12
CA ALA A 108 4.71 -4.15 12.24
C ALA A 108 5.39 -4.85 13.44
N VAL A 109 6.67 -4.58 13.67
CA VAL A 109 7.42 -5.12 14.82
C VAL A 109 6.89 -4.54 16.13
N GLU A 110 6.74 -3.23 16.24
CA GLU A 110 6.25 -2.52 17.42
C GLU A 110 4.84 -3.00 17.81
N GLU A 111 3.99 -3.26 16.82
CA GLU A 111 2.61 -3.71 16.99
C GLU A 111 2.48 -5.25 17.07
N LYS A 112 3.61 -5.96 17.20
CA LYS A 112 3.68 -7.42 17.38
C LYS A 112 2.99 -8.22 16.27
N CYS A 113 2.99 -7.67 15.04
CA CYS A 113 2.54 -8.38 13.87
C CYS A 113 3.43 -9.61 13.60
N PHE A 114 2.85 -10.68 13.04
CA PHE A 114 3.63 -11.85 12.67
C PHE A 114 4.33 -11.71 11.31
N GLY A 115 3.98 -10.69 10.52
CA GLY A 115 4.58 -10.46 9.21
C GLY A 115 4.06 -9.21 8.51
N LEU A 116 4.64 -8.99 7.34
CA LEU A 116 4.27 -7.94 6.39
C LEU A 116 4.13 -8.60 5.02
N ARG A 117 3.00 -8.38 4.33
CA ARG A 117 2.74 -8.89 2.98
C ARG A 117 2.43 -7.77 2.01
N TRP A 118 2.74 -8.00 0.76
CA TRP A 118 2.35 -7.14 -0.36
C TRP A 118 2.29 -7.96 -1.65
N GLU A 119 1.81 -7.34 -2.70
CA GLU A 119 1.75 -7.89 -4.04
C GLU A 119 2.59 -7.04 -5.00
N VAL A 120 3.05 -7.64 -6.06
CA VAL A 120 3.77 -6.97 -7.13
C VAL A 120 3.30 -7.49 -8.49
N LEU A 121 3.10 -6.59 -9.43
CA LEU A 121 2.70 -6.97 -10.79
C LEU A 121 3.84 -7.72 -11.50
N ASP A 122 3.53 -8.80 -12.19
CA ASP A 122 4.51 -9.70 -12.83
C ASP A 122 5.47 -9.00 -13.79
N TRP A 123 5.00 -7.95 -14.44
CA TRP A 123 5.80 -7.17 -15.36
C TRP A 123 6.71 -6.13 -14.66
N ASN A 124 6.47 -5.82 -13.38
CA ASN A 124 7.20 -4.78 -12.64
C ASN A 124 8.58 -5.28 -12.19
N ARG A 125 9.46 -5.54 -13.16
CA ARG A 125 10.81 -6.05 -12.91
C ARG A 125 11.66 -5.17 -11.99
N PRO A 126 11.60 -3.83 -12.05
CA PRO A 126 12.33 -3.00 -11.10
C PRO A 126 11.92 -3.23 -9.64
N ALA A 127 10.61 -3.34 -9.36
CA ALA A 127 10.11 -3.61 -8.03
C ALA A 127 10.45 -5.04 -7.57
N ILE A 128 10.30 -6.05 -8.45
CA ILE A 128 10.68 -7.44 -8.15
C ILE A 128 12.15 -7.51 -7.73
N LYS A 129 13.07 -6.94 -8.51
CA LYS A 129 14.50 -6.90 -8.17
C LYS A 129 14.78 -6.15 -6.87
N PHE A 130 14.02 -5.12 -6.59
CA PHE A 130 14.13 -4.37 -5.34
C PHE A 130 13.77 -5.26 -4.14
N TYR A 131 12.67 -6.01 -4.22
CA TYR A 131 12.24 -6.91 -3.14
C TYR A 131 13.17 -8.12 -2.99
N GLU A 132 13.65 -8.71 -4.09
CA GLU A 132 14.67 -9.78 -4.07
C GLU A 132 15.93 -9.36 -3.31
N LYS A 133 16.43 -8.13 -3.57
CA LYS A 133 17.60 -7.58 -2.86
C LYS A 133 17.38 -7.36 -1.37
N LEU A 134 16.13 -7.19 -0.94
CA LEU A 134 15.77 -7.06 0.47
C LEU A 134 15.57 -8.42 1.14
N GLY A 135 15.64 -9.52 0.41
CA GLY A 135 15.44 -10.87 0.93
C GLY A 135 13.97 -11.22 1.18
N ALA A 136 13.04 -10.59 0.42
CA ALA A 136 11.64 -10.94 0.51
C ALA A 136 11.35 -12.29 -0.14
N ASP A 137 10.49 -13.09 0.48
CA ASP A 137 10.03 -14.38 -0.05
C ASP A 137 8.88 -14.18 -1.03
N PHE A 138 8.97 -14.81 -2.21
CA PHE A 138 7.91 -14.83 -3.21
C PHE A 138 7.05 -16.09 -3.05
N MET A 139 5.80 -15.94 -2.67
CA MET A 139 4.88 -17.05 -2.39
C MET A 139 4.25 -17.60 -3.68
N HIS A 140 5.03 -18.34 -4.47
CA HIS A 140 4.60 -18.86 -5.78
C HIS A 140 3.48 -19.91 -5.70
N GLU A 141 3.32 -20.59 -4.55
CA GLU A 141 2.28 -21.58 -4.32
C GLU A 141 0.88 -20.98 -4.08
N ARG A 142 0.79 -19.66 -3.94
CA ARG A 142 -0.48 -18.96 -3.69
C ARG A 142 -0.95 -18.24 -4.94
N LYS A 143 -2.26 -18.24 -5.15
CA LYS A 143 -2.93 -17.47 -6.18
C LYS A 143 -3.87 -16.47 -5.55
N ILE A 144 -3.95 -15.27 -6.11
CA ILE A 144 -4.99 -14.30 -5.78
C ILE A 144 -6.26 -14.77 -6.44
N VAL A 145 -7.35 -14.86 -5.66
CA VAL A 145 -8.69 -15.18 -6.15
C VAL A 145 -9.61 -14.06 -5.70
N ALA A 146 -10.38 -13.51 -6.63
CA ALA A 146 -11.23 -12.37 -6.36
C ALA A 146 -12.56 -12.43 -7.14
N PHE A 147 -13.57 -11.83 -6.57
CA PHE A 147 -14.75 -11.37 -7.30
C PHE A 147 -14.65 -9.85 -7.48
N ASP A 148 -15.01 -9.36 -8.64
CA ASP A 148 -15.34 -7.96 -8.82
C ASP A 148 -16.71 -7.64 -8.19
N GLU A 149 -17.14 -6.40 -8.23
CA GLU A 149 -18.40 -5.97 -7.61
C GLU A 149 -19.62 -6.73 -8.17
N ALA A 150 -19.65 -7.00 -9.48
CA ALA A 150 -20.72 -7.75 -10.13
C ALA A 150 -20.72 -9.21 -9.69
N GLY A 151 -19.56 -9.85 -9.65
CA GLY A 151 -19.37 -11.21 -9.16
C GLY A 151 -19.76 -11.35 -7.69
N LEU A 152 -19.39 -10.37 -6.86
CA LEU A 152 -19.75 -10.34 -5.45
C LEU A 152 -21.29 -10.29 -5.27
N ARG A 153 -21.98 -9.43 -6.03
CA ARG A 153 -23.45 -9.33 -5.98
C ARG A 153 -24.13 -10.63 -6.44
N ARG A 154 -23.58 -11.28 -7.46
CA ARG A 154 -24.10 -12.55 -7.99
C ARG A 154 -24.00 -13.66 -6.96
N ILE A 155 -22.82 -13.87 -6.39
CA ILE A 155 -22.61 -14.96 -5.40
C ILE A 155 -23.39 -14.70 -4.10
N ALA A 156 -23.55 -13.45 -3.68
CA ALA A 156 -24.37 -13.09 -2.53
C ALA A 156 -25.85 -13.45 -2.68
N GLN A 157 -26.34 -13.59 -3.93
CA GLN A 157 -27.70 -14.05 -4.25
C GLN A 157 -27.79 -15.58 -4.39
N GLY A 158 -26.74 -16.33 -4.12
CA GLY A 158 -26.68 -17.79 -4.30
C GLY A 158 -26.73 -18.24 -5.76
N LYS A 159 -26.27 -17.39 -6.69
CA LYS A 159 -26.20 -17.70 -8.12
C LYS A 159 -24.76 -18.04 -8.52
N ASP A 160 -24.59 -19.15 -9.20
CA ASP A 160 -23.31 -19.59 -9.77
C ASP A 160 -22.90 -18.78 -11.01
#